data_367ec39076a52231fcae0b8054b3614b
#
_entry.id   367ec39076a52231fcae0b8054b3614b
#
_cell.length_a   1.000
_cell.length_b   1.000
_cell.length_c   1.000
_cell.angle_alpha   90.00
_cell.angle_beta   90.00
_cell.angle_gamma   90.00
#
_symmetry.space_group_name_H-M   'P 1'
#
loop_
_entity.id
_entity.type
_entity.pdbx_description
1 polymer ?
#
loop_
_entity_poly.entity_id
_entity_poly.type
_entity_poly.pdbx_seq_one_letter_code
_entity_poly.pdbx_strand_id
1 'polypeptide(L)'
;NNALNGYYFPIGKILMLDQTARAALGGERIRFDITTILPELLSYGCRSNRKYTYFPRGFFNNILNASEGTRLLYLHSSAVGGSGWRDYQGDELMVLGLYDFVLKLPPVPAAGTYEIRMGLSNNSLRGMCQVYFGNSPNDLRPAGLPVDMRQAGKGNDNIGWVADSKDESLNAENDKNMRNHGWMKAPRSFTVNDGKGDTDLR
;
A
#
# COMPACT_ATOMS: atom_id res chain seq x y z
N ASN A 1 3.87 -25.21 -6.85
CA ASN A 1 2.81 -26.18 -7.15
C ASN A 1 1.48 -25.45 -7.25
N ASN A 2 0.70 -25.73 -8.28
CA ASN A 2 -0.57 -25.09 -8.55
C ASN A 2 -1.72 -25.96 -8.06
N ALA A 3 -2.69 -25.36 -7.41
CA ALA A 3 -3.99 -25.94 -7.13
C ALA A 3 -5.03 -25.31 -8.05
N LEU A 4 -6.23 -25.88 -8.17
CA LEU A 4 -7.29 -25.39 -9.07
C LEU A 4 -7.68 -23.93 -8.80
N ASN A 5 -7.56 -23.48 -7.56
CA ASN A 5 -7.98 -22.16 -7.08
C ASN A 5 -6.88 -21.43 -6.28
N GLY A 6 -5.62 -21.79 -6.49
CA GLY A 6 -4.50 -21.11 -5.80
C GLY A 6 -3.20 -21.85 -5.94
N TYR A 7 -2.28 -21.52 -5.04
CA TYR A 7 -0.97 -22.12 -4.94
C TYR A 7 -0.84 -22.79 -3.56
N TYR A 8 -0.12 -23.91 -3.48
CA TYR A 8 0.30 -24.46 -2.22
C TYR A 8 1.82 -24.52 -2.12
N PHE A 9 2.33 -24.27 -0.95
CA PHE A 9 3.75 -24.27 -0.66
C PHE A 9 4.02 -25.35 0.37
N PRO A 10 4.69 -26.47 0.00
CA PRO A 10 5.10 -27.45 0.99
C PRO A 10 6.14 -26.83 1.93
N ILE A 11 5.92 -26.98 3.21
CA ILE A 11 6.84 -26.52 4.25
C ILE A 11 7.53 -27.71 4.88
N GLY A 12 8.85 -27.60 5.09
CA GLY A 12 9.67 -28.69 5.70
C GLY A 12 9.58 -28.74 7.23
N LYS A 13 8.98 -27.71 7.85
CA LYS A 13 8.82 -27.60 9.31
C LYS A 13 7.50 -26.95 9.64
N ILE A 14 6.97 -27.23 10.81
CA ILE A 14 5.85 -26.48 11.36
C ILE A 14 6.30 -25.04 11.60
N LEU A 15 5.55 -24.09 11.08
CA LEU A 15 5.79 -22.68 11.33
C LEU A 15 5.32 -22.35 12.75
N MET A 16 6.26 -22.04 13.61
CA MET A 16 5.97 -21.66 15.00
C MET A 16 6.32 -20.18 15.20
N LEU A 17 5.41 -19.46 15.80
CA LEU A 17 5.68 -18.09 16.26
C LEU A 17 6.29 -18.16 17.66
N ASP A 18 7.57 -18.48 17.74
CA ASP A 18 8.34 -18.47 18.97
C ASP A 18 8.82 -17.06 19.36
N GLN A 19 9.54 -16.97 20.48
CA GLN A 19 10.06 -15.69 20.95
C GLN A 19 11.10 -15.09 20.00
N THR A 20 11.89 -15.91 19.33
CA THR A 20 12.88 -15.44 18.35
C THR A 20 12.19 -14.83 17.14
N ALA A 21 11.15 -15.48 16.60
CA ALA A 21 10.34 -14.96 15.52
C ALA A 21 9.62 -13.65 15.93
N ARG A 22 9.12 -13.57 17.16
CA ARG A 22 8.48 -12.34 17.68
C ARG A 22 9.47 -11.20 17.81
N ALA A 23 10.68 -11.46 18.29
CA ALA A 23 11.74 -10.44 18.40
C ALA A 23 12.16 -9.93 17.02
N ALA A 24 12.31 -10.82 16.04
CA ALA A 24 12.61 -10.46 14.67
C ALA A 24 11.49 -9.59 14.06
N LEU A 25 10.22 -9.96 14.27
CA LEU A 25 9.07 -9.19 13.79
C LEU A 25 8.93 -7.81 14.44
N GLY A 26 9.52 -7.58 15.61
CA GLY A 26 9.52 -6.28 16.27
C GLY A 26 10.30 -5.19 15.52
N GLY A 27 11.23 -5.57 14.66
CA GLY A 27 12.01 -4.66 13.81
C GLY A 27 11.68 -4.76 12.32
N GLU A 28 10.84 -5.73 11.94
CA GLU A 28 10.57 -6.02 10.54
C GLU A 28 9.39 -5.22 9.98
N ARG A 29 9.44 -5.00 8.68
CA ARG A 29 8.35 -4.36 7.96
C ARG A 29 7.29 -5.38 7.59
N ILE A 30 6.07 -5.14 8.04
CA ILE A 30 4.90 -5.91 7.61
C ILE A 30 4.34 -5.24 6.36
N ARG A 31 4.39 -5.95 5.25
CA ARG A 31 3.90 -5.47 3.96
C ARG A 31 2.73 -6.31 3.48
N PHE A 32 1.75 -5.65 2.90
CA PHE A 32 0.68 -6.31 2.16
C PHE A 32 0.16 -5.37 1.06
N ASP A 33 -0.27 -5.97 -0.01
CA ASP A 33 -1.02 -5.27 -1.06
C ASP A 33 -2.48 -5.13 -0.60
N ILE A 34 -3.09 -3.99 -0.87
CA ILE A 34 -4.50 -3.75 -0.51
C ILE A 34 -5.42 -4.83 -1.13
N THR A 35 -5.09 -5.31 -2.32
CA THR A 35 -5.89 -6.33 -3.00
C THR A 35 -5.79 -7.69 -2.33
N THR A 36 -4.70 -7.99 -1.63
CA THR A 36 -4.52 -9.27 -0.92
C THR A 36 -5.37 -9.39 0.34
N ILE A 37 -5.82 -8.27 0.89
CA ILE A 37 -6.72 -8.25 2.05
C ILE A 37 -8.19 -8.15 1.67
N LEU A 38 -8.49 -8.20 0.38
CA LEU A 38 -9.85 -8.22 -0.18
C LEU A 38 -10.09 -9.58 -0.88
N PRO A 39 -10.44 -10.63 -0.12
CA PRO A 39 -10.53 -12.00 -0.64
C PRO A 39 -11.55 -12.15 -1.77
N GLU A 40 -12.51 -11.25 -1.85
CA GLU A 40 -13.52 -11.24 -2.92
C GLU A 40 -12.87 -11.04 -4.30
N LEU A 41 -11.79 -10.28 -4.39
CA LEU A 41 -11.05 -10.09 -5.65
C LEU A 41 -10.42 -11.38 -6.15
N LEU A 42 -10.01 -12.26 -5.24
CA LEU A 42 -9.45 -13.57 -5.57
C LEU A 42 -10.54 -14.57 -5.93
N SER A 43 -11.66 -14.56 -5.19
CA SER A 43 -12.73 -15.55 -5.32
C SER A 43 -13.57 -15.35 -6.58
N TYR A 44 -13.73 -14.12 -7.04
CA TYR A 44 -14.59 -13.81 -8.20
C TYR A 44 -13.83 -13.69 -9.53
N GLY A 45 -12.56 -14.09 -9.56
CA GLY A 45 -11.77 -14.08 -10.79
C GLY A 45 -11.61 -12.70 -11.42
N CYS A 46 -11.62 -11.66 -10.62
CA CYS A 46 -11.57 -10.27 -11.09
C CYS A 46 -10.31 -9.94 -11.91
N ARG A 47 -9.26 -10.75 -11.74
CA ARG A 47 -7.99 -10.60 -12.44
C ARG A 47 -7.99 -11.13 -13.86
N SER A 48 -9.01 -11.90 -14.24
CA SER A 48 -8.86 -12.76 -15.41
C SER A 48 -9.01 -12.05 -16.75
N ASN A 49 -9.84 -11.03 -16.93
CA ASN A 49 -10.09 -10.52 -18.29
C ASN A 49 -10.54 -9.05 -18.38
N ARG A 50 -10.55 -8.29 -17.32
CA ARG A 50 -11.05 -6.93 -17.36
C ARG A 50 -10.01 -5.93 -16.87
N LYS A 51 -9.77 -4.90 -17.66
CA LYS A 51 -8.87 -3.82 -17.29
C LYS A 51 -9.34 -3.07 -16.04
N TYR A 52 -10.64 -2.81 -15.97
CA TYR A 52 -11.28 -2.10 -14.87
C TYR A 52 -12.54 -2.86 -14.43
N THR A 53 -12.73 -2.97 -13.14
CA THR A 53 -13.94 -3.54 -12.56
C THR A 53 -14.45 -2.63 -11.45
N TYR A 54 -15.67 -2.13 -11.60
CA TYR A 54 -16.35 -1.35 -10.56
C TYR A 54 -17.06 -2.29 -9.61
N PHE A 55 -16.97 -1.97 -8.33
CA PHE A 55 -17.65 -2.72 -7.28
C PHE A 55 -18.66 -1.84 -6.55
N PRO A 56 -19.83 -2.36 -6.26
CA PRO A 56 -20.80 -1.65 -5.45
C PRO A 56 -20.31 -1.50 -4.01
N ARG A 57 -20.83 -0.50 -3.35
CA ARG A 57 -20.63 -0.31 -1.91
C ARG A 57 -21.12 -1.55 -1.17
N GLY A 58 -20.38 -1.98 -0.15
CA GLY A 58 -20.68 -3.17 0.63
C GLY A 58 -20.31 -4.51 -0.01
N PHE A 59 -19.65 -4.49 -1.17
CA PHE A 59 -19.18 -5.72 -1.81
C PHE A 59 -18.06 -6.39 -1.03
N PHE A 60 -17.13 -5.59 -0.50
CA PHE A 60 -15.97 -6.09 0.23
C PHE A 60 -16.23 -6.15 1.74
N ASN A 61 -16.03 -7.31 2.34
CA ASN A 61 -16.21 -7.48 3.80
C ASN A 61 -15.18 -6.70 4.64
N ASN A 62 -14.01 -6.40 4.09
CA ASN A 62 -12.98 -5.66 4.78
C ASN A 62 -13.00 -4.14 4.47
N ILE A 63 -13.97 -3.67 3.70
CA ILE A 63 -14.25 -2.23 3.52
C ILE A 63 -15.58 -1.93 4.21
N LEU A 64 -15.47 -1.24 5.35
CA LEU A 64 -16.59 -0.95 6.23
C LEU A 64 -17.02 0.51 6.06
N ASN A 65 -18.27 0.79 6.40
CA ASN A 65 -18.81 2.15 6.53
C ASN A 65 -18.59 3.06 5.29
N ALA A 66 -18.55 2.46 4.10
CA ALA A 66 -18.36 3.25 2.88
C ALA A 66 -19.55 4.20 2.65
N SER A 67 -19.24 5.51 2.52
CA SER A 67 -20.24 6.55 2.24
C SER A 67 -20.84 6.39 0.84
N GLU A 68 -21.97 7.05 0.58
CA GLU A 68 -22.61 7.04 -0.74
C GLU A 68 -21.72 7.61 -1.85
N GLY A 69 -20.86 8.56 -1.50
CA GLY A 69 -19.89 9.15 -2.42
C GLY A 69 -18.72 8.25 -2.75
N THR A 70 -18.54 7.13 -2.04
CA THR A 70 -17.41 6.21 -2.24
C THR A 70 -17.67 5.27 -3.42
N ARG A 71 -16.80 5.31 -4.42
CA ARG A 71 -16.81 4.40 -5.56
C ARG A 71 -15.51 3.61 -5.58
N LEU A 72 -15.61 2.31 -5.76
CA LEU A 72 -14.49 1.39 -5.75
C LEU A 72 -14.24 0.84 -7.16
N LEU A 73 -13.01 0.97 -7.61
CA LEU A 73 -12.57 0.52 -8.91
C LEU A 73 -11.30 -0.32 -8.76
N TYR A 74 -11.35 -1.56 -9.16
CA TYR A 74 -10.19 -2.42 -9.24
C TYR A 74 -9.53 -2.31 -10.62
N LEU A 75 -8.23 -2.11 -10.62
CA LEU A 75 -7.39 -2.06 -11.80
C LEU A 75 -6.41 -3.23 -11.78
N HIS A 76 -6.51 -4.10 -12.77
CA HIS A 76 -5.60 -5.23 -12.91
C HIS A 76 -4.23 -4.81 -13.48
N SER A 77 -3.15 -5.30 -12.90
CA SER A 77 -1.77 -4.90 -13.24
C SER A 77 -1.36 -5.17 -14.68
N SER A 78 -1.82 -6.26 -15.27
CA SER A 78 -1.53 -6.57 -16.68
C SER A 78 -2.06 -5.52 -17.65
N ALA A 79 -3.02 -4.72 -17.21
CA ALA A 79 -3.59 -3.63 -17.97
C ALA A 79 -2.71 -2.37 -18.00
N VAL A 80 -1.71 -2.27 -17.15
CA VAL A 80 -0.85 -1.10 -16.97
C VAL A 80 0.51 -1.24 -17.67
N GLY A 81 0.67 -2.25 -18.51
CA GLY A 81 1.88 -2.37 -19.33
C GLY A 81 3.12 -2.92 -18.62
N GLY A 82 2.93 -3.67 -17.56
CA GLY A 82 3.89 -4.71 -17.18
C GLY A 82 5.16 -4.33 -16.44
N SER A 83 5.38 -3.10 -16.05
CA SER A 83 6.62 -2.72 -15.36
C SER A 83 6.45 -2.36 -13.89
N GLY A 84 5.22 -2.23 -13.41
CA GLY A 84 5.01 -1.82 -12.02
C GLY A 84 4.97 -3.00 -11.07
N TRP A 85 5.46 -2.88 -9.89
CA TRP A 85 5.07 -3.62 -8.70
C TRP A 85 5.06 -5.15 -8.77
N ARG A 86 6.03 -5.75 -9.45
CA ARG A 86 6.08 -7.21 -9.58
C ARG A 86 6.04 -7.94 -8.24
N ASP A 87 6.49 -7.31 -7.17
CA ASP A 87 6.42 -7.87 -5.81
C ASP A 87 4.97 -8.04 -5.33
N TYR A 88 4.05 -7.23 -5.86
CA TYR A 88 2.63 -7.26 -5.52
C TYR A 88 1.72 -7.46 -6.72
N GLN A 89 2.28 -7.75 -7.86
CA GLN A 89 1.56 -7.88 -9.12
C GLN A 89 0.93 -6.57 -9.64
N GLY A 90 1.14 -5.46 -8.97
CA GLY A 90 0.76 -4.12 -9.41
C GLY A 90 -0.72 -3.83 -9.53
N ASP A 91 -1.56 -4.67 -8.94
CA ASP A 91 -3.00 -4.42 -8.90
C ASP A 91 -3.31 -3.23 -8.00
N GLU A 92 -4.28 -2.42 -8.38
CA GLU A 92 -4.68 -1.24 -7.63
C GLU A 92 -6.16 -1.29 -7.27
N LEU A 93 -6.48 -0.88 -6.05
CA LEU A 93 -7.82 -0.47 -5.69
C LEU A 93 -7.88 1.05 -5.72
N MET A 94 -8.59 1.60 -6.70
CA MET A 94 -8.83 3.02 -6.80
C MET A 94 -10.11 3.38 -6.07
N VAL A 95 -10.04 4.38 -5.23
CA VAL A 95 -11.20 4.92 -4.53
C VAL A 95 -11.51 6.29 -5.11
N LEU A 96 -12.71 6.46 -5.61
CA LEU A 96 -13.15 7.62 -6.38
C LEU A 96 -14.33 8.32 -5.70
N GLY A 97 -14.48 9.61 -5.99
CA GLY A 97 -15.57 10.45 -5.50
C GLY A 97 -15.25 11.10 -4.15
N LEU A 98 -16.27 11.57 -3.46
CA LEU A 98 -16.18 12.06 -2.08
C LEU A 98 -16.21 10.84 -1.15
N TYR A 99 -15.07 10.18 -1.07
CA TYR A 99 -14.97 8.91 -0.37
C TYR A 99 -14.79 9.08 1.14
N ASP A 100 -15.45 8.21 1.86
CA ASP A 100 -15.25 7.96 3.29
C ASP A 100 -15.50 6.47 3.53
N PHE A 101 -14.51 5.76 4.06
CA PHE A 101 -14.60 4.33 4.32
C PHE A 101 -13.57 3.90 5.37
N VAL A 102 -13.79 2.75 5.96
CA VAL A 102 -12.85 2.11 6.88
C VAL A 102 -12.33 0.83 6.24
N LEU A 103 -11.02 0.69 6.14
CA LEU A 103 -10.36 -0.51 5.69
C LEU A 103 -9.89 -1.33 6.89
N LYS A 104 -10.36 -2.56 7.00
CA LYS A 104 -9.88 -3.50 8.00
C LYS A 104 -8.53 -4.07 7.57
N LEU A 105 -7.50 -3.77 8.36
CA LEU A 105 -6.15 -4.29 8.15
C LEU A 105 -5.95 -5.67 8.78
N PRO A 106 -4.97 -6.45 8.33
CA PRO A 106 -4.55 -7.67 9.00
C PRO A 106 -4.13 -7.36 10.45
N PRO A 107 -4.33 -8.30 11.38
CA PRO A 107 -3.87 -8.12 12.74
C PRO A 107 -2.33 -8.03 12.79
N VAL A 108 -1.82 -7.19 13.67
CA VAL A 108 -0.39 -7.13 13.92
C VAL A 108 0.07 -8.36 14.71
N PRO A 109 1.30 -8.88 14.47
CA PRO A 109 1.77 -10.13 15.06
C PRO A 109 2.08 -10.05 16.56
N ALA A 110 2.30 -8.86 17.08
CA ALA A 110 2.62 -8.61 18.48
C ALA A 110 2.14 -7.23 18.93
N ALA A 111 1.95 -7.06 20.23
CA ALA A 111 1.71 -5.74 20.79
C ALA A 111 2.97 -4.86 20.64
N GLY A 112 2.78 -3.59 20.26
CA GLY A 112 3.89 -2.68 20.02
C GLY A 112 3.44 -1.36 19.42
N THR A 113 4.42 -0.51 19.13
CA THR A 113 4.20 0.75 18.40
C THR A 113 4.48 0.51 16.92
N TYR A 114 3.53 0.88 16.09
CA TYR A 114 3.61 0.69 14.63
C TYR A 114 3.53 2.02 13.92
N GLU A 115 4.37 2.18 12.92
CA GLU A 115 4.28 3.26 11.95
C GLU A 115 3.52 2.76 10.72
N ILE A 116 2.49 3.49 10.32
CA ILE A 116 1.69 3.15 9.14
C ILE A 116 2.29 3.87 7.94
N ARG A 117 2.52 3.13 6.89
CA ARG A 117 3.01 3.64 5.61
C ARG A 117 2.06 3.21 4.50
N MET A 118 1.75 4.15 3.61
CA MET A 118 0.92 3.89 2.45
C MET A 118 1.72 4.13 1.18
N GLY A 119 1.70 3.18 0.27
CA GLY A 119 2.17 3.37 -1.09
C GLY A 119 1.13 4.17 -1.87
N LEU A 120 1.53 5.34 -2.36
CA LEU A 120 0.65 6.25 -3.07
C LEU A 120 1.30 6.63 -4.40
N SER A 121 0.48 6.82 -5.43
CA SER A 121 0.88 7.43 -6.68
C SER A 121 0.32 8.85 -6.74
N ASN A 122 1.20 9.82 -6.79
CA ASN A 122 0.82 11.23 -6.77
C ASN A 122 0.76 11.81 -8.17
N ASN A 123 -0.33 12.44 -8.52
CA ASN A 123 -0.47 13.18 -9.78
C ASN A 123 -1.69 14.12 -9.71
N SER A 124 -1.85 14.97 -10.72
CA SER A 124 -2.92 15.97 -10.79
C SER A 124 -4.35 15.43 -10.77
N LEU A 125 -4.53 14.12 -10.99
CA LEU A 125 -5.84 13.47 -10.95
C LEU A 125 -6.20 12.94 -9.57
N ARG A 126 -5.27 12.97 -8.63
CA ARG A 126 -5.49 12.51 -7.25
C ARG A 126 -6.07 13.65 -6.41
N GLY A 127 -6.68 13.30 -5.30
CA GLY A 127 -7.27 14.25 -4.36
C GLY A 127 -6.42 14.46 -3.12
N MET A 128 -7.08 14.98 -2.10
CA MET A 128 -6.59 15.02 -0.73
C MET A 128 -7.37 14.03 0.11
N CYS A 129 -6.73 13.44 1.11
CA CYS A 129 -7.42 12.62 2.09
C CYS A 129 -6.90 12.88 3.50
N GLN A 130 -7.79 12.75 4.49
CA GLN A 130 -7.41 12.60 5.88
C GLN A 130 -7.41 11.12 6.21
N VAL A 131 -6.29 10.63 6.72
CA VAL A 131 -6.16 9.25 7.19
C VAL A 131 -6.42 9.19 8.67
N TYR A 132 -7.16 8.19 9.09
CA TYR A 132 -7.41 7.88 10.49
C TYR A 132 -6.95 6.45 10.77
N PHE A 133 -6.55 6.19 11.99
CA PHE A 133 -6.16 4.86 12.43
C PHE A 133 -6.68 4.56 13.84
N GLY A 134 -7.03 3.32 14.09
CA GLY A 134 -7.51 2.86 15.38
C GLY A 134 -7.75 1.37 15.44
N ASN A 135 -8.13 0.88 16.60
CA ASN A 135 -8.38 -0.55 16.82
C ASN A 135 -9.81 -0.97 16.44
N SER A 136 -10.68 -0.02 16.22
CA SER A 136 -12.05 -0.26 15.78
C SER A 136 -12.58 0.93 14.97
N PRO A 137 -13.66 0.76 14.20
CA PRO A 137 -14.29 1.85 13.47
C PRO A 137 -14.78 3.02 14.36
N ASN A 138 -14.98 2.76 15.66
CA ASN A 138 -15.48 3.75 16.61
C ASN A 138 -14.36 4.43 17.43
N ASP A 139 -13.10 4.02 17.22
CA ASP A 139 -11.92 4.59 17.90
C ASP A 139 -10.85 4.96 16.88
N LEU A 140 -11.23 5.78 15.92
CA LEU A 140 -10.34 6.26 14.88
C LEU A 140 -9.81 7.64 15.23
N ARG A 141 -8.50 7.82 15.10
CA ARG A 141 -7.80 9.10 15.35
C ARG A 141 -7.02 9.52 14.12
N PRO A 142 -6.88 10.82 13.85
CA PRO A 142 -6.06 11.29 12.76
C PRO A 142 -4.63 10.71 12.83
N ALA A 143 -4.17 10.13 11.75
CA ALA A 143 -2.82 9.54 11.65
C ALA A 143 -1.74 10.56 11.25
N GLY A 144 -2.08 11.84 11.23
CA GLY A 144 -1.22 12.95 10.84
C GLY A 144 -2.01 14.05 10.14
N LEU A 145 -1.31 14.91 9.43
CA LEU A 145 -1.92 15.92 8.58
C LEU A 145 -2.59 15.30 7.35
N PRO A 146 -3.56 15.99 6.74
CA PRO A 146 -4.12 15.56 5.48
C PRO A 146 -3.05 15.34 4.41
N VAL A 147 -3.19 14.25 3.66
CA VAL A 147 -2.27 13.89 2.57
C VAL A 147 -2.76 14.52 1.27
N ASP A 148 -1.93 15.39 0.68
CA ASP A 148 -2.19 15.98 -0.64
C ASP A 148 -1.47 15.16 -1.72
N MET A 149 -2.24 14.43 -2.51
CA MET A 149 -1.73 13.57 -3.58
C MET A 149 -1.82 14.22 -4.97
N ARG A 150 -2.24 15.48 -5.07
CA ARG A 150 -2.52 16.14 -6.36
C ARG A 150 -1.25 16.51 -7.13
N GLN A 151 -0.12 16.59 -6.46
CA GLN A 151 1.16 16.93 -7.08
C GLN A 151 2.03 15.69 -7.19
N ALA A 152 2.73 15.54 -8.32
CA ALA A 152 3.72 14.49 -8.46
C ALA A 152 4.80 14.63 -7.37
N GLY A 153 5.27 13.50 -6.84
CA GLY A 153 6.28 13.51 -5.79
C GLY A 153 7.61 14.08 -6.25
N LYS A 154 8.02 13.71 -7.45
CA LYS A 154 9.28 14.14 -8.04
C LYS A 154 9.27 15.64 -8.31
N GLY A 155 10.24 16.34 -7.70
CA GLY A 155 10.37 17.79 -7.85
C GLY A 155 9.30 18.60 -7.11
N ASN A 156 8.63 18.00 -6.14
CA ASN A 156 7.66 18.68 -5.30
C ASN A 156 8.32 19.15 -3.99
N ASP A 157 8.53 20.46 -3.86
CA ASP A 157 9.18 21.05 -2.70
C ASP A 157 8.38 20.82 -1.40
N ASN A 158 7.04 20.74 -1.48
CA ASN A 158 6.19 20.47 -0.32
C ASN A 158 6.38 19.05 0.25
N ILE A 159 6.93 18.15 -0.54
CA ILE A 159 7.26 16.79 -0.13
C ILE A 159 8.74 16.68 0.28
N GLY A 160 9.57 17.62 -0.18
CA GLY A 160 11.01 17.60 0.07
C GLY A 160 11.74 16.51 -0.73
N TRP A 161 11.18 16.11 -1.89
CA TRP A 161 11.80 15.08 -2.70
C TRP A 161 13.04 15.60 -3.44
N VAL A 162 14.15 14.90 -3.28
CA VAL A 162 15.39 15.14 -4.01
C VAL A 162 15.88 13.81 -4.59
N ALA A 163 16.34 13.83 -5.84
CA ALA A 163 16.90 12.64 -6.47
C ALA A 163 18.12 12.12 -5.72
N ASP A 164 18.29 10.81 -5.67
CA ASP A 164 19.46 10.19 -5.10
C ASP A 164 20.72 10.59 -5.89
N SER A 165 21.76 10.91 -5.18
CA SER A 165 23.08 11.18 -5.69
C SER A 165 24.02 10.00 -5.42
N LYS A 166 25.30 10.16 -5.80
CA LYS A 166 26.35 9.20 -5.41
C LYS A 166 26.83 9.39 -3.98
N ASP A 167 26.46 10.51 -3.36
CA ASP A 167 26.81 10.85 -1.98
C ASP A 167 25.74 10.34 -1.03
N GLU A 168 26.05 9.27 -0.30
CA GLU A 168 25.12 8.66 0.64
C GLU A 168 24.81 9.56 1.85
N SER A 169 25.72 10.44 2.23
CA SER A 169 25.48 11.39 3.33
C SER A 169 24.43 12.41 2.93
N LEU A 170 24.52 12.92 1.70
CA LEU A 170 23.55 13.84 1.14
C LEU A 170 22.20 13.17 0.96
N ASN A 171 22.19 11.92 0.50
CA ASN A 171 20.95 11.14 0.37
C ASN A 171 20.27 10.97 1.73
N ALA A 172 21.02 10.67 2.78
CA ALA A 172 20.48 10.51 4.13
C ALA A 172 19.88 11.83 4.68
N GLU A 173 20.50 12.97 4.39
CA GLU A 173 19.99 14.28 4.76
C GLU A 173 18.70 14.62 4.01
N ASN A 174 18.68 14.40 2.69
CA ASN A 174 17.51 14.59 1.86
C ASN A 174 16.34 13.70 2.30
N ASP A 175 16.62 12.45 2.62
CA ASP A 175 15.61 11.51 3.10
C ASP A 175 15.06 11.91 4.49
N LYS A 176 15.92 12.46 5.36
CA LYS A 176 15.49 13.02 6.63
C LYS A 176 14.59 14.22 6.44
N ASN A 177 14.95 15.13 5.55
CA ASN A 177 14.12 16.29 5.22
C ASN A 177 12.74 15.84 4.68
N MET A 178 12.72 14.90 3.77
CA MET A 178 11.48 14.34 3.22
C MET A 178 10.60 13.71 4.31
N ARG A 179 11.19 12.97 5.26
CA ARG A 179 10.45 12.41 6.41
C ARG A 179 9.85 13.48 7.31
N ASN A 180 10.52 14.62 7.48
CA ASN A 180 9.97 15.75 8.22
C ASN A 180 8.69 16.31 7.58
N HIS A 181 8.51 16.10 6.28
CA HIS A 181 7.28 16.41 5.56
C HIS A 181 6.24 15.26 5.57
N GLY A 182 6.53 14.17 6.29
CA GLY A 182 5.64 13.01 6.36
C GLY A 182 5.73 12.05 5.17
N TRP A 183 6.77 12.18 4.36
CA TRP A 183 6.97 11.39 3.16
C TRP A 183 8.28 10.60 3.19
N MET A 184 8.37 9.58 2.38
CA MET A 184 9.61 8.84 2.18
C MET A 184 9.63 8.20 0.80
N LYS A 185 10.82 8.00 0.26
CA LYS A 185 11.00 7.22 -0.96
C LYS A 185 10.72 5.75 -0.69
N ALA A 186 10.20 5.05 -1.69
CA ALA A 186 10.10 3.61 -1.63
C ALA A 186 11.48 2.99 -1.47
N PRO A 187 11.64 1.96 -0.63
CA PRO A 187 12.89 1.23 -0.57
C PRO A 187 13.22 0.62 -1.93
N ARG A 188 14.49 0.64 -2.31
CA ARG A 188 14.97 0.05 -3.59
C ARG A 188 14.60 -1.43 -3.74
N SER A 189 14.45 -2.15 -2.64
CA SER A 189 13.99 -3.53 -2.64
C SER A 189 12.53 -3.75 -3.06
N PHE A 190 11.78 -2.67 -3.19
CA PHE A 190 10.43 -2.73 -3.78
C PHE A 190 10.42 -2.57 -5.28
N THR A 191 11.48 -2.02 -5.80
CA THR A 191 11.60 -1.87 -7.23
C THR A 191 12.05 -3.19 -7.80
N VAL A 192 11.34 -3.65 -8.77
CA VAL A 192 11.84 -4.72 -9.60
C VAL A 192 13.11 -4.22 -10.26
N ASN A 193 14.05 -5.10 -10.39
CA ASN A 193 15.28 -4.90 -11.15
C ASN A 193 14.99 -4.64 -12.64
N ASP A 194 14.33 -3.54 -12.95
CA ASP A 194 14.14 -3.07 -14.31
C ASP A 194 15.25 -2.11 -14.73
N GLY A 195 16.27 -1.93 -13.90
CA GLY A 195 17.39 -1.03 -14.12
C GLY A 195 17.03 0.45 -14.03
N LYS A 196 15.78 0.76 -13.72
CA LYS A 196 15.30 2.12 -13.49
C LYS A 196 15.12 2.28 -12.00
N GLY A 197 15.99 3.04 -11.37
CA GLY A 197 15.81 3.40 -9.98
C GLY A 197 14.42 3.98 -9.80
N ASP A 198 13.59 3.36 -8.98
CA ASP A 198 12.27 3.87 -8.69
C ASP A 198 12.43 5.11 -7.81
N THR A 199 12.04 6.21 -8.35
CA THR A 199 12.07 7.52 -7.69
C THR A 199 10.68 7.95 -7.27
N ASP A 200 9.68 7.08 -7.41
CA ASP A 200 8.33 7.39 -7.00
C ASP A 200 8.19 7.35 -5.48
N LEU A 201 7.38 8.24 -4.97
CA LEU A 201 7.00 8.30 -3.57
C LEU A 201 6.02 7.17 -3.24
N ARG A 202 6.24 6.57 -2.09
CA ARG A 202 5.39 5.48 -1.61
C ARG A 202 5.13 5.59 -0.13
#